data_49b9ceefa1cbad0d7799f7f70f2a0b69
#
_entry.id   49b9ceefa1cbad0d7799f7f70f2a0b69
#
_cell.length_a   1.000
_cell.length_b   1.000
_cell.length_c   1.000
_cell.angle_alpha   90.00
_cell.angle_beta   90.00
_cell.angle_gamma   90.00
#
_symmetry.space_group_name_H-M   'P 1'
#
loop_
_entity.id
_entity.type
_entity.pdbx_description
1 polymer ?
#
loop_
_entity_poly.entity_id
_entity_poly.type
_entity_poly.pdbx_seq_one_letter_code
_entity_poly.pdbx_strand_id
1 'polypeptide(L)'
;QIDVVVLEIDKENNTSTVEWELWLERVTTYVYNLNNTSVASVTFNDDVILQKNVSYDLRDNQWVSFGKGRKVIKHDENGEKSFTAWARLTDVAGLGNIGWFSGTVTLTKIDRESKVKKVTASTLGQPVKVEIDRKVETHLHEVAYRVTGSEWVVVGNKISYATEFVPPIELSNNITASETGSLDIRVKTFVNGKQLGKDAFSNGNNIKVPSNLLPTFEALELTESNAKMASILPELNYLQNNSVISANIKNASSVYGATITAYKITARSSVVYGQRGDIIPDTAGIFDIIGEVTDSRGRKFTRSQQGTLSSRCWLP
;
A
#
# COMPACT_ATOMS: atom_id res chain seq x y z
N GLN A 1 13.14 38.80 -30.00
CA GLN A 1 12.33 37.59 -30.08
C GLN A 1 12.99 36.46 -29.31
N ILE A 2 12.21 35.65 -28.67
CA ILE A 2 12.64 34.37 -28.13
C ILE A 2 11.80 33.25 -28.75
N ASP A 3 12.45 32.26 -29.29
CA ASP A 3 11.84 31.07 -29.87
C ASP A 3 12.04 29.91 -28.91
N VAL A 4 10.97 29.11 -28.71
CA VAL A 4 11.00 27.91 -27.91
C VAL A 4 10.31 26.80 -28.69
N VAL A 5 11.03 25.72 -28.97
CA VAL A 5 10.57 24.59 -29.76
C VAL A 5 10.74 23.29 -28.99
N VAL A 6 9.72 22.44 -28.97
CA VAL A 6 9.82 21.10 -28.36
C VAL A 6 10.57 20.18 -29.32
N LEU A 7 11.69 19.63 -28.88
CA LEU A 7 12.49 18.67 -29.65
C LEU A 7 12.11 17.22 -29.38
N GLU A 8 11.83 16.91 -28.12
CA GLU A 8 11.63 15.52 -27.67
C GLU A 8 10.64 15.48 -26.51
N ILE A 9 9.87 14.42 -26.46
CA ILE A 9 8.95 14.10 -25.34
C ILE A 9 9.33 12.74 -24.79
N ASP A 10 9.82 12.71 -23.54
CA ASP A 10 10.10 11.50 -22.79
C ASP A 10 8.91 11.15 -21.89
N LYS A 11 8.09 10.20 -22.35
CA LYS A 11 6.89 9.76 -21.66
C LYS A 11 7.21 9.01 -20.35
N GLU A 12 8.33 8.29 -20.32
CA GLU A 12 8.73 7.50 -19.15
C GLU A 12 9.14 8.40 -17.99
N ASN A 13 9.97 9.40 -18.26
CA ASN A 13 10.45 10.33 -17.24
C ASN A 13 9.54 11.55 -17.03
N ASN A 14 8.46 11.64 -17.81
CA ASN A 14 7.51 12.75 -17.76
C ASN A 14 8.17 14.11 -18.00
N THR A 15 8.99 14.21 -19.06
CA THR A 15 9.75 15.41 -19.41
C THR A 15 9.62 15.74 -20.90
N SER A 16 9.78 17.02 -21.21
CA SER A 16 10.01 17.51 -22.59
C SER A 16 11.32 18.21 -22.67
N THR A 17 12.09 17.95 -23.74
CA THR A 17 13.29 18.71 -24.07
C THR A 17 12.90 19.83 -25.02
N VAL A 18 13.12 21.08 -24.61
CA VAL A 18 12.90 22.26 -25.44
C VAL A 18 14.22 22.83 -25.89
N GLU A 19 14.28 23.30 -27.14
CA GLU A 19 15.31 24.14 -27.65
C GLU A 19 14.83 25.59 -27.62
N TRP A 20 15.66 26.50 -27.20
CA TRP A 20 15.37 27.92 -27.18
C TRP A 20 16.47 28.72 -27.88
N GLU A 21 16.08 29.87 -28.48
CA GLU A 21 17.01 30.79 -29.08
C GLU A 21 16.54 32.24 -28.90
N LEU A 22 17.44 33.11 -28.47
CA LEU A 22 17.18 34.54 -28.28
C LEU A 22 17.76 35.34 -29.47
N TRP A 23 16.87 36.00 -30.19
CA TRP A 23 17.18 36.80 -31.38
C TRP A 23 16.98 38.29 -31.16
N LEU A 24 17.80 39.12 -31.81
CA LEU A 24 17.49 40.50 -32.08
C LEU A 24 17.33 40.67 -33.60
N GLU A 25 16.20 41.27 -33.99
CA GLU A 25 15.84 41.55 -35.37
C GLU A 25 15.87 43.04 -35.63
N ARG A 26 16.39 43.44 -36.81
CA ARG A 26 16.26 44.79 -37.34
C ARG A 26 14.91 44.91 -38.07
N VAL A 27 13.97 45.63 -37.45
CA VAL A 27 12.61 45.85 -38.03
C VAL A 27 12.48 47.23 -38.69
N THR A 28 13.53 48.03 -38.71
CA THR A 28 13.54 49.40 -39.29
C THR A 28 14.68 49.55 -40.27
N THR A 29 14.62 50.62 -41.04
CA THR A 29 15.74 51.03 -41.97
C THR A 29 16.95 51.64 -41.25
N TYR A 30 16.80 51.95 -39.94
CA TYR A 30 17.93 52.44 -39.14
C TYR A 30 18.89 51.32 -38.81
N VAL A 31 20.18 51.63 -38.94
CA VAL A 31 21.30 50.68 -38.84
C VAL A 31 21.99 50.94 -37.51
N TYR A 32 21.98 49.94 -36.64
CA TYR A 32 22.59 50.05 -35.33
C TYR A 32 23.78 49.11 -35.18
N ASN A 33 24.83 49.66 -34.61
CA ASN A 33 25.99 48.89 -34.16
C ASN A 33 26.23 49.25 -32.69
N LEU A 34 26.35 48.25 -31.84
CA LEU A 34 26.71 48.42 -30.44
C LEU A 34 28.01 47.66 -30.16
N ASN A 35 29.07 48.40 -29.90
CA ASN A 35 30.34 47.84 -29.52
C ASN A 35 30.50 47.67 -28.00
N ASN A 36 29.50 48.08 -27.23
CA ASN A 36 29.50 47.93 -25.78
C ASN A 36 28.74 46.68 -25.31
N THR A 37 29.07 46.24 -24.13
CA THR A 37 28.48 45.07 -23.50
C THR A 37 27.06 45.39 -23.01
N SER A 38 26.08 45.01 -23.81
CA SER A 38 24.71 44.82 -23.33
C SER A 38 24.60 43.48 -22.61
N VAL A 39 23.69 43.36 -21.67
CA VAL A 39 23.43 42.08 -21.00
C VAL A 39 22.17 41.49 -21.58
N ALA A 40 22.30 40.31 -22.20
CA ALA A 40 21.19 39.50 -22.63
C ALA A 40 20.83 38.48 -21.53
N SER A 41 19.56 38.39 -21.18
CA SER A 41 19.03 37.45 -20.17
C SER A 41 17.82 36.72 -20.71
N VAL A 42 17.74 35.40 -20.42
CA VAL A 42 16.59 34.53 -20.64
C VAL A 42 16.29 33.81 -19.36
N THR A 43 15.04 33.81 -18.95
CA THR A 43 14.56 33.01 -17.80
C THR A 43 13.33 32.22 -18.19
N PHE A 44 13.21 31.00 -17.67
CA PHE A 44 11.99 30.20 -17.71
C PHE A 44 11.40 30.16 -16.31
N ASN A 45 10.27 30.84 -16.09
CA ASN A 45 9.78 31.25 -14.78
C ASN A 45 10.91 31.98 -14.00
N ASP A 46 11.38 31.36 -12.87
CA ASP A 46 12.45 31.94 -12.03
C ASP A 46 13.84 31.35 -12.33
N ASP A 47 13.95 30.44 -13.32
CA ASP A 47 15.20 29.74 -13.66
C ASP A 47 15.95 30.50 -14.74
N VAL A 48 17.14 31.04 -14.42
CA VAL A 48 17.95 31.76 -15.33
C VAL A 48 18.65 30.80 -16.32
N ILE A 49 18.25 30.87 -17.60
CA ILE A 49 18.74 30.00 -18.67
C ILE A 49 19.94 30.60 -19.36
N LEU A 50 19.96 31.93 -19.54
CA LEU A 50 21.03 32.70 -20.14
C LEU A 50 21.18 33.99 -19.38
N GLN A 51 22.43 34.37 -19.07
CA GLN A 51 22.81 35.72 -18.67
C GLN A 51 24.24 35.94 -19.09
N LYS A 52 24.43 36.80 -20.08
CA LYS A 52 25.78 37.12 -20.60
C LYS A 52 25.85 38.49 -21.23
N ASN A 53 27.07 39.01 -21.29
CA ASN A 53 27.38 40.20 -22.07
C ASN A 53 27.35 39.87 -23.57
N VAL A 54 26.72 40.73 -24.36
CA VAL A 54 26.56 40.56 -25.78
C VAL A 54 26.90 41.87 -26.50
N SER A 55 27.44 41.75 -27.70
CA SER A 55 27.56 42.85 -28.68
C SER A 55 26.74 42.48 -29.92
N TYR A 56 26.32 43.45 -30.69
CA TYR A 56 25.60 43.20 -31.92
C TYR A 56 25.92 44.23 -33.00
N ASP A 57 25.84 43.79 -34.27
CA ASP A 57 25.95 44.62 -35.45
C ASP A 57 24.79 44.28 -36.40
N LEU A 58 23.89 45.23 -36.57
CA LEU A 58 22.74 45.12 -37.46
C LEU A 58 22.88 45.95 -38.74
N ARG A 59 24.11 46.45 -39.06
CA ARG A 59 24.36 47.24 -40.30
C ARG A 59 24.19 46.36 -41.54
N ASP A 60 24.83 45.18 -41.48
CA ASP A 60 24.84 44.23 -42.60
C ASP A 60 23.93 43.00 -42.33
N ASN A 61 23.54 42.78 -41.06
CA ASN A 61 22.73 41.63 -40.65
C ASN A 61 21.32 42.06 -40.25
N GLN A 62 20.32 41.33 -40.74
CA GLN A 62 18.95 41.53 -40.30
C GLN A 62 18.70 40.90 -38.94
N TRP A 63 19.41 39.82 -38.60
CA TRP A 63 19.24 39.03 -37.38
C TRP A 63 20.57 38.80 -36.69
N VAL A 64 20.54 38.83 -35.36
CA VAL A 64 21.65 38.43 -34.50
C VAL A 64 21.15 37.50 -33.40
N SER A 65 21.77 36.32 -33.31
CA SER A 65 21.47 35.40 -32.20
C SER A 65 22.30 35.74 -30.96
N PHE A 66 21.68 35.93 -29.84
CA PHE A 66 22.34 36.17 -28.55
C PHE A 66 22.64 34.90 -27.77
N GLY A 67 21.98 33.82 -28.12
CA GLY A 67 22.22 32.53 -27.50
C GLY A 67 21.16 31.53 -27.84
N LYS A 68 21.58 30.28 -27.80
CA LYS A 68 20.79 29.09 -28.07
C LYS A 68 21.15 28.00 -27.09
N GLY A 69 20.20 27.18 -26.74
CA GLY A 69 20.46 26.07 -25.85
C GLY A 69 19.26 25.12 -25.72
N ARG A 70 19.44 24.10 -24.90
CA ARG A 70 18.40 23.10 -24.61
C ARG A 70 18.14 23.06 -23.13
N LYS A 71 16.86 22.79 -22.77
CA LYS A 71 16.43 22.61 -21.41
C LYS A 71 15.46 21.44 -21.31
N VAL A 72 15.69 20.55 -20.34
CA VAL A 72 14.74 19.52 -20.00
C VAL A 72 13.73 20.11 -19.00
N ILE A 73 12.46 20.03 -19.33
CA ILE A 73 11.33 20.56 -18.54
C ILE A 73 10.52 19.39 -18.02
N LYS A 74 10.38 19.29 -16.70
CA LYS A 74 9.54 18.30 -16.06
C LYS A 74 8.08 18.73 -16.07
N HIS A 75 7.17 17.83 -16.46
CA HIS A 75 5.73 18.03 -16.36
C HIS A 75 5.22 17.70 -14.94
N ASP A 76 4.00 18.13 -14.61
CA ASP A 76 3.34 17.81 -13.38
C ASP A 76 2.87 16.32 -13.37
N GLU A 77 2.22 15.91 -12.29
CA GLU A 77 1.74 14.53 -12.13
C GLU A 77 0.62 14.13 -13.12
N ASN A 78 -0.03 15.12 -13.75
CA ASN A 78 -1.05 14.90 -14.78
C ASN A 78 -0.47 14.96 -16.20
N GLY A 79 0.83 15.17 -16.33
CA GLY A 79 1.54 15.32 -17.58
C GLY A 79 1.37 16.68 -18.24
N GLU A 80 0.90 17.70 -17.51
CA GLU A 80 0.71 19.05 -18.00
C GLU A 80 1.91 19.93 -17.62
N LYS A 81 2.24 20.90 -18.47
CA LYS A 81 3.24 21.90 -18.15
C LYS A 81 3.04 23.16 -18.99
N SER A 82 2.98 24.29 -18.30
CA SER A 82 3.16 25.61 -18.86
C SER A 82 4.22 26.36 -18.09
N PHE A 83 4.95 27.24 -18.75
CA PHE A 83 5.92 28.12 -18.12
C PHE A 83 5.99 29.45 -18.91
N THR A 84 6.42 30.51 -18.23
CA THR A 84 6.66 31.79 -18.87
C THR A 84 8.13 31.89 -19.28
N ALA A 85 8.38 32.10 -20.57
CA ALA A 85 9.70 32.46 -21.08
C ALA A 85 9.82 33.98 -21.06
N TRP A 86 10.82 34.50 -20.35
CA TRP A 86 11.14 35.91 -20.26
C TRP A 86 12.47 36.15 -20.95
N ALA A 87 12.56 37.27 -21.67
CA ALA A 87 13.81 37.73 -22.24
C ALA A 87 13.99 39.21 -21.99
N ARG A 88 15.25 39.63 -21.85
CA ARG A 88 15.63 41.02 -21.62
C ARG A 88 16.96 41.33 -22.27
N LEU A 89 17.06 42.53 -22.77
CA LEU A 89 18.34 43.13 -23.19
C LEU A 89 18.50 44.46 -22.44
N THR A 90 19.60 44.61 -21.69
CA THR A 90 19.92 45.82 -20.90
C THR A 90 21.07 46.58 -21.53
N ASP A 91 21.16 47.87 -21.16
CA ASP A 91 22.26 48.76 -21.52
C ASP A 91 22.42 48.92 -23.04
N VAL A 92 21.32 49.01 -23.76
CA VAL A 92 21.36 49.26 -25.22
C VAL A 92 21.68 50.72 -25.46
N ALA A 93 22.87 51.00 -26.01
CA ALA A 93 23.35 52.37 -26.24
C ALA A 93 22.36 53.18 -27.08
N GLY A 94 21.91 54.29 -26.53
CA GLY A 94 20.98 55.23 -27.18
C GLY A 94 19.52 54.83 -27.14
N LEU A 95 19.18 53.60 -26.77
CA LEU A 95 17.82 53.11 -26.67
C LEU A 95 17.38 52.84 -25.20
N GLY A 96 18.36 52.91 -24.28
CA GLY A 96 18.13 52.52 -22.89
C GLY A 96 17.91 51.00 -22.75
N ASN A 97 17.31 50.59 -21.63
CA ASN A 97 16.97 49.18 -21.43
C ASN A 97 15.74 48.80 -22.26
N ILE A 98 15.89 47.78 -23.09
CA ILE A 98 14.73 47.08 -23.64
C ILE A 98 14.14 46.27 -22.47
N GLY A 99 12.92 46.63 -22.07
CA GLY A 99 12.25 45.99 -20.96
C GLY A 99 12.07 44.48 -21.18
N TRP A 100 11.60 43.83 -20.15
CA TRP A 100 11.23 42.41 -20.23
C TRP A 100 10.12 42.22 -21.27
N PHE A 101 10.29 41.26 -22.13
CA PHE A 101 9.20 40.71 -22.92
C PHE A 101 9.04 39.23 -22.59
N SER A 102 7.80 38.77 -22.61
CA SER A 102 7.51 37.43 -22.15
C SER A 102 6.36 36.79 -22.93
N GLY A 103 6.35 35.50 -22.95
CA GLY A 103 5.26 34.68 -23.49
C GLY A 103 5.09 33.41 -22.68
N THR A 104 3.84 32.95 -22.59
CA THR A 104 3.55 31.66 -21.99
C THR A 104 3.74 30.55 -23.01
N VAL A 105 4.56 29.56 -22.67
CA VAL A 105 4.78 28.35 -23.46
C VAL A 105 3.98 27.22 -22.78
N THR A 106 3.03 26.64 -23.51
CA THR A 106 2.28 25.45 -23.05
C THR A 106 2.80 24.25 -23.85
N LEU A 107 3.36 23.28 -23.13
CA LEU A 107 3.89 22.05 -23.72
C LEU A 107 2.75 21.06 -24.02
N THR A 108 2.99 20.19 -24.99
CA THR A 108 2.08 19.08 -25.28
C THR A 108 1.91 18.20 -24.05
N LYS A 109 0.68 17.94 -23.65
CA LYS A 109 0.37 17.07 -22.51
C LYS A 109 0.92 15.66 -22.77
N ILE A 110 1.57 15.11 -21.74
CA ILE A 110 2.07 13.75 -21.73
C ILE A 110 1.03 12.86 -21.04
N ASP A 111 0.49 11.87 -21.74
CA ASP A 111 -0.42 10.91 -21.13
C ASP A 111 0.29 10.17 -19.99
N ARG A 112 -0.38 10.09 -18.82
CA ARG A 112 0.16 9.44 -17.63
C ARG A 112 -0.63 8.18 -17.31
N GLU A 113 0.08 7.26 -16.65
CA GLU A 113 -0.54 6.07 -16.09
C GLU A 113 -1.64 6.42 -15.09
N SER A 114 -2.66 5.59 -15.05
CA SER A 114 -3.74 5.70 -14.08
C SER A 114 -3.27 5.25 -12.70
N LYS A 115 -3.89 5.78 -11.64
CA LYS A 115 -3.58 5.43 -10.25
C LYS A 115 -4.68 4.58 -9.63
N VAL A 116 -4.39 3.85 -8.57
CA VAL A 116 -5.43 3.25 -7.72
C VAL A 116 -6.13 4.38 -6.98
N LYS A 117 -7.44 4.52 -7.18
CA LYS A 117 -8.27 5.54 -6.54
C LYS A 117 -8.72 5.11 -5.16
N LYS A 118 -9.22 3.87 -5.07
CA LYS A 118 -9.78 3.32 -3.84
C LYS A 118 -9.74 1.80 -3.86
N VAL A 119 -9.43 1.22 -2.71
CA VAL A 119 -9.57 -0.21 -2.45
C VAL A 119 -10.58 -0.36 -1.31
N THR A 120 -11.63 -1.15 -1.54
CA THR A 120 -12.59 -1.53 -0.50
C THR A 120 -12.38 -3.00 -0.21
N ALA A 121 -11.53 -3.28 0.78
CA ALA A 121 -11.23 -4.63 1.24
C ALA A 121 -11.98 -4.88 2.56
N SER A 122 -12.32 -6.15 2.82
CA SER A 122 -13.05 -6.58 4.00
C SER A 122 -12.38 -7.82 4.61
N THR A 123 -12.78 -9.00 4.16
CA THR A 123 -12.38 -10.29 4.73
C THR A 123 -12.02 -11.23 3.58
N LEU A 124 -11.04 -12.10 3.74
CA LEU A 124 -10.75 -13.17 2.79
C LEU A 124 -12.01 -14.01 2.54
N GLY A 125 -12.23 -14.40 1.29
CA GLY A 125 -13.47 -15.06 0.88
C GLY A 125 -14.66 -14.11 0.64
N GLN A 126 -14.49 -12.79 0.80
CA GLN A 126 -15.49 -11.77 0.50
C GLN A 126 -15.02 -10.84 -0.63
N PRO A 127 -15.95 -10.19 -1.35
CA PRO A 127 -15.60 -9.29 -2.44
C PRO A 127 -14.71 -8.13 -2.02
N VAL A 128 -13.70 -7.87 -2.85
CA VAL A 128 -12.81 -6.70 -2.81
C VAL A 128 -13.06 -5.88 -4.05
N LYS A 129 -13.36 -4.60 -3.89
CA LYS A 129 -13.54 -3.67 -4.99
C LYS A 129 -12.33 -2.76 -5.13
N VAL A 130 -11.83 -2.62 -6.36
CA VAL A 130 -10.76 -1.69 -6.74
C VAL A 130 -11.32 -0.67 -7.72
N GLU A 131 -11.20 0.62 -7.40
CA GLU A 131 -11.52 1.74 -8.27
C GLU A 131 -10.22 2.37 -8.77
N ILE A 132 -10.20 2.73 -10.05
CA ILE A 132 -9.04 3.27 -10.74
C ILE A 132 -9.31 4.74 -11.08
N ASP A 133 -8.37 5.62 -10.75
CA ASP A 133 -8.34 7.01 -11.21
C ASP A 133 -7.84 7.04 -12.66
N ARG A 134 -8.76 6.76 -13.57
CA ARG A 134 -8.52 6.65 -15.00
C ARG A 134 -8.30 8.03 -15.59
N LYS A 135 -7.11 8.28 -16.13
CA LYS A 135 -6.73 9.60 -16.65
C LYS A 135 -7.32 9.92 -18.03
N VAL A 136 -7.50 8.92 -18.87
CA VAL A 136 -8.04 9.05 -20.23
C VAL A 136 -9.00 7.89 -20.51
N GLU A 137 -10.13 8.16 -21.16
CA GLU A 137 -11.19 7.16 -21.42
C GLU A 137 -10.74 5.94 -22.22
N THR A 138 -9.71 6.08 -23.05
CA THR A 138 -9.16 4.99 -23.84
C THR A 138 -8.20 4.08 -23.09
N HIS A 139 -7.77 4.47 -21.87
CA HIS A 139 -6.89 3.66 -21.05
C HIS A 139 -7.59 2.39 -20.56
N LEU A 140 -6.92 1.27 -20.70
CA LEU A 140 -7.32 -0.03 -20.16
C LEU A 140 -6.29 -0.51 -19.15
N HIS A 141 -6.70 -1.34 -18.19
CA HIS A 141 -5.85 -1.73 -17.09
C HIS A 141 -5.79 -3.23 -16.90
N GLU A 142 -4.59 -3.71 -16.49
CA GLU A 142 -4.42 -4.98 -15.80
C GLU A 142 -4.42 -4.69 -14.31
N VAL A 143 -5.25 -5.41 -13.56
CA VAL A 143 -5.29 -5.34 -12.10
C VAL A 143 -4.82 -6.66 -11.54
N ALA A 144 -3.92 -6.60 -10.58
CA ALA A 144 -3.44 -7.75 -9.82
C ALA A 144 -3.45 -7.42 -8.32
N TYR A 145 -3.57 -8.47 -7.50
CA TYR A 145 -3.46 -8.36 -6.06
C TYR A 145 -2.48 -9.39 -5.49
N ARG A 146 -2.02 -9.14 -4.28
CA ARG A 146 -1.37 -10.13 -3.42
C ARG A 146 -1.69 -9.86 -1.95
N VAL A 147 -1.70 -10.91 -1.15
CA VAL A 147 -1.63 -10.82 0.30
C VAL A 147 -0.16 -10.92 0.70
N THR A 148 0.26 -10.25 1.77
CA THR A 148 1.65 -10.27 2.25
C THR A 148 2.20 -11.70 2.29
N GLY A 149 3.35 -11.89 1.64
CA GLY A 149 3.99 -13.21 1.54
C GLY A 149 3.46 -14.13 0.43
N SER A 150 2.45 -13.69 -0.36
CA SER A 150 1.98 -14.43 -1.54
C SER A 150 2.47 -13.83 -2.86
N GLU A 151 2.35 -14.61 -3.92
CA GLU A 151 2.59 -14.15 -5.29
C GLU A 151 1.47 -13.24 -5.79
N TRP A 152 1.78 -12.47 -6.85
CA TRP A 152 0.79 -11.63 -7.53
C TRP A 152 -0.20 -12.48 -8.32
N VAL A 153 -1.49 -12.23 -8.10
CA VAL A 153 -2.60 -12.86 -8.83
C VAL A 153 -3.27 -11.81 -9.71
N VAL A 154 -3.28 -12.04 -11.03
CA VAL A 154 -3.97 -11.17 -11.98
C VAL A 154 -5.47 -11.42 -11.88
N VAL A 155 -6.23 -10.35 -11.59
CA VAL A 155 -7.70 -10.37 -11.51
C VAL A 155 -8.32 -10.30 -12.89
N GLY A 156 -7.76 -9.45 -13.73
CA GLY A 156 -8.22 -9.25 -15.09
C GLY A 156 -7.40 -8.23 -15.86
N ASN A 157 -7.61 -8.23 -17.16
CA ASN A 157 -7.05 -7.27 -18.11
C ASN A 157 -8.18 -6.55 -18.86
N LYS A 158 -7.88 -5.43 -19.53
CA LYS A 158 -8.85 -4.56 -20.20
C LYS A 158 -9.93 -3.97 -19.29
N ILE A 159 -9.60 -3.79 -18.02
CA ILE A 159 -10.47 -3.16 -17.02
C ILE A 159 -10.48 -1.65 -17.30
N SER A 160 -11.68 -1.03 -17.32
CA SER A 160 -11.81 0.40 -17.60
C SER A 160 -11.58 1.28 -16.37
N TYR A 161 -12.44 1.21 -15.35
CA TYR A 161 -12.40 2.12 -14.19
C TYR A 161 -12.58 1.43 -12.83
N ALA A 162 -13.07 0.19 -12.82
CA ALA A 162 -13.22 -0.58 -11.59
C ALA A 162 -13.27 -2.07 -11.89
N THR A 163 -12.91 -2.87 -10.88
CA THR A 163 -13.08 -4.32 -10.89
C THR A 163 -13.40 -4.81 -9.49
N GLU A 164 -13.99 -5.99 -9.41
CA GLU A 164 -14.28 -6.70 -8.17
C GLU A 164 -13.78 -8.14 -8.27
N PHE A 165 -13.25 -8.67 -7.18
CA PHE A 165 -12.76 -10.04 -7.10
C PHE A 165 -12.87 -10.56 -5.66
N VAL A 166 -12.80 -11.88 -5.50
CA VAL A 166 -12.84 -12.54 -4.20
C VAL A 166 -11.50 -13.21 -3.93
N PRO A 167 -10.66 -12.67 -3.01
CA PRO A 167 -9.42 -13.35 -2.61
C PRO A 167 -9.76 -14.67 -1.90
N PRO A 168 -9.13 -15.80 -2.28
CA PRO A 168 -9.39 -17.10 -1.65
C PRO A 168 -9.10 -17.09 -0.15
N ILE A 169 -9.90 -17.86 0.61
CA ILE A 169 -9.72 -18.02 2.07
C ILE A 169 -8.37 -18.68 2.41
N GLU A 170 -7.83 -19.49 1.52
CA GLU A 170 -6.54 -20.19 1.64
C GLU A 170 -5.37 -19.22 1.84
N LEU A 171 -5.50 -17.95 1.40
CA LEU A 171 -4.52 -16.90 1.67
C LEU A 171 -4.38 -16.57 3.16
N SER A 172 -5.30 -17.05 4.02
CA SER A 172 -5.15 -17.03 5.46
C SER A 172 -3.88 -17.75 5.95
N ASN A 173 -3.33 -18.68 5.15
CA ASN A 173 -2.03 -19.33 5.43
C ASN A 173 -0.86 -18.34 5.50
N ASN A 174 -1.00 -17.16 4.90
CA ASN A 174 0.02 -16.12 4.94
C ASN A 174 -0.17 -15.12 6.10
N ILE A 175 -1.29 -15.27 6.85
CA ILE A 175 -1.65 -14.44 7.99
C ILE A 175 -1.80 -15.33 9.22
N THR A 176 -0.66 -15.78 9.78
CA THR A 176 -0.64 -16.81 10.82
C THR A 176 -0.56 -16.27 12.24
N ALA A 177 -0.10 -15.03 12.41
CA ALA A 177 0.18 -14.43 13.73
C ALA A 177 -0.72 -13.21 14.05
N SER A 178 -1.76 -12.98 13.25
CA SER A 178 -2.68 -11.85 13.40
C SER A 178 -4.04 -12.19 12.79
N GLU A 179 -5.09 -11.48 13.20
CA GLU A 179 -6.40 -11.54 12.56
C GLU A 179 -6.49 -10.72 11.29
N THR A 180 -5.49 -9.89 11.02
CA THR A 180 -5.45 -8.99 9.87
C THR A 180 -4.13 -9.09 9.13
N GLY A 181 -4.18 -8.93 7.82
CA GLY A 181 -3.03 -8.88 6.93
C GLY A 181 -3.05 -7.68 6.00
N SER A 182 -2.03 -7.55 5.18
CA SER A 182 -1.92 -6.54 4.12
C SER A 182 -2.34 -7.12 2.78
N LEU A 183 -3.20 -6.41 2.08
CA LEU A 183 -3.56 -6.64 0.69
C LEU A 183 -2.93 -5.53 -0.16
N ASP A 184 -2.07 -5.90 -1.08
CA ASP A 184 -1.48 -4.99 -2.05
C ASP A 184 -2.20 -5.11 -3.39
N ILE A 185 -2.43 -3.98 -4.04
CA ILE A 185 -3.02 -3.88 -5.37
C ILE A 185 -1.99 -3.28 -6.32
N ARG A 186 -1.89 -3.84 -7.52
CA ARG A 186 -1.10 -3.33 -8.62
C ARG A 186 -1.99 -3.07 -9.82
N VAL A 187 -1.83 -1.91 -10.44
CA VAL A 187 -2.51 -1.51 -11.67
C VAL A 187 -1.47 -1.16 -12.73
N LYS A 188 -1.54 -1.80 -13.89
CA LYS A 188 -0.81 -1.42 -15.10
C LYS A 188 -1.75 -0.77 -16.08
N THR A 189 -1.33 0.34 -16.67
CA THR A 189 -2.12 1.08 -17.67
C THR A 189 -1.66 0.70 -19.06
N PHE A 190 -2.60 0.47 -19.98
CA PHE A 190 -2.34 0.13 -21.37
C PHE A 190 -3.04 1.11 -22.32
N VAL A 191 -2.34 1.51 -23.37
CA VAL A 191 -2.85 2.29 -24.50
C VAL A 191 -2.48 1.56 -25.78
N ASN A 192 -3.47 1.24 -26.61
CA ASN A 192 -3.28 0.49 -27.86
C ASN A 192 -2.45 -0.80 -27.66
N GLY A 193 -2.68 -1.50 -26.54
CA GLY A 193 -2.01 -2.77 -26.22
C GLY A 193 -0.58 -2.65 -25.69
N LYS A 194 -0.03 -1.43 -25.55
CA LYS A 194 1.29 -1.17 -24.96
C LYS A 194 1.14 -0.58 -23.57
N GLN A 195 1.97 -1.00 -22.64
CA GLN A 195 1.98 -0.44 -21.31
C GLN A 195 2.42 1.03 -21.34
N LEU A 196 1.69 1.88 -20.63
CA LEU A 196 1.98 3.30 -20.44
C LEU A 196 2.50 3.52 -19.02
N GLY A 197 3.68 4.11 -18.92
CA GLY A 197 4.29 4.49 -17.66
C GLY A 197 4.64 3.30 -16.76
N LYS A 198 4.71 3.56 -15.46
CA LYS A 198 5.06 2.58 -14.42
C LYS A 198 3.83 1.94 -13.80
N ASP A 199 4.03 0.82 -13.14
CA ASP A 199 2.99 0.17 -12.35
C ASP A 199 2.56 1.10 -11.20
N ALA A 200 1.25 1.25 -11.01
CA ALA A 200 0.68 1.96 -9.89
C ALA A 200 0.31 0.97 -8.78
N PHE A 201 0.61 1.33 -7.54
CA PHE A 201 0.38 0.46 -6.38
C PHE A 201 -0.51 1.13 -5.34
N SER A 202 -1.30 0.32 -4.63
CA SER A 202 -1.91 0.63 -3.35
C SER A 202 -1.54 -0.49 -2.38
N ASN A 203 -0.62 -0.21 -1.49
CA ASN A 203 -0.08 -1.18 -0.55
C ASN A 203 -0.70 -1.02 0.83
N GLY A 204 -0.67 -2.10 1.62
CA GLY A 204 -1.08 -2.04 3.03
C GLY A 204 -2.59 -1.91 3.25
N ASN A 205 -3.42 -2.25 2.26
CA ASN A 205 -4.87 -2.29 2.49
C ASN A 205 -5.19 -3.41 3.48
N ASN A 206 -5.93 -3.08 4.53
CA ASN A 206 -6.23 -4.04 5.58
C ASN A 206 -7.23 -5.10 5.09
N ILE A 207 -6.87 -6.39 5.22
CA ILE A 207 -7.75 -7.52 4.95
C ILE A 207 -7.81 -8.44 6.17
N LYS A 208 -9.01 -8.92 6.52
CA LYS A 208 -9.23 -9.76 7.70
C LYS A 208 -9.24 -11.24 7.35
N VAL A 209 -8.74 -12.05 8.27
CA VAL A 209 -8.99 -13.49 8.28
C VAL A 209 -10.41 -13.73 8.76
N PRO A 210 -11.21 -14.62 8.12
CA PRO A 210 -12.57 -14.93 8.54
C PRO A 210 -12.65 -15.33 10.04
N SER A 211 -13.62 -14.77 10.76
CA SER A 211 -13.76 -14.96 12.21
C SER A 211 -14.15 -16.37 12.63
N ASN A 212 -14.68 -17.16 11.71
CA ASN A 212 -15.06 -18.56 11.94
C ASN A 212 -13.90 -19.55 11.85
N LEU A 213 -12.69 -19.09 11.48
CA LEU A 213 -11.48 -19.92 11.49
C LEU A 213 -10.91 -19.98 12.89
N LEU A 214 -11.51 -20.81 13.75
CA LEU A 214 -11.14 -20.97 15.14
C LEU A 214 -10.20 -22.17 15.32
N PRO A 215 -9.34 -22.15 16.36
CA PRO A 215 -8.68 -23.37 16.82
C PRO A 215 -9.70 -24.37 17.35
N THR A 216 -9.32 -25.61 17.54
CA THR A 216 -10.16 -26.64 18.13
C THR A 216 -9.32 -27.63 18.90
N PHE A 217 -9.97 -28.49 19.70
CA PHE A 217 -9.39 -29.70 20.26
C PHE A 217 -10.39 -30.81 20.32
N GLU A 218 -9.93 -32.06 20.28
CA GLU A 218 -10.76 -33.23 20.16
C GLU A 218 -11.49 -33.54 21.46
N ALA A 219 -10.79 -33.58 22.60
CA ALA A 219 -11.32 -33.93 23.88
C ALA A 219 -10.68 -33.16 25.04
N LEU A 220 -11.45 -32.95 26.11
CA LEU A 220 -10.96 -32.63 27.45
C LEU A 220 -11.07 -33.93 28.27
N GLU A 221 -9.95 -34.64 28.41
CA GLU A 221 -9.92 -35.85 29.19
C GLU A 221 -9.74 -35.52 30.67
N LEU A 222 -10.60 -36.13 31.52
CA LEU A 222 -10.56 -35.98 32.94
C LEU A 222 -10.32 -37.34 33.56
N THR A 223 -9.31 -37.47 34.41
CA THR A 223 -9.00 -38.71 35.13
C THR A 223 -8.77 -38.44 36.61
N GLU A 224 -9.26 -39.34 37.47
CA GLU A 224 -8.90 -39.31 38.90
C GLU A 224 -7.45 -39.77 39.08
N SER A 225 -6.57 -38.88 39.55
CA SER A 225 -5.14 -39.15 39.75
C SER A 225 -4.86 -39.86 41.09
N ASN A 226 -5.75 -39.79 42.06
CA ASN A 226 -5.66 -40.53 43.32
C ASN A 226 -6.11 -41.99 43.09
N ALA A 227 -5.17 -42.93 43.08
CA ALA A 227 -5.43 -44.34 42.78
C ALA A 227 -6.49 -44.98 43.71
N LYS A 228 -6.55 -44.57 44.97
CA LYS A 228 -7.62 -45.06 45.91
C LYS A 228 -8.97 -44.55 45.49
N MET A 229 -9.08 -43.31 45.11
CA MET A 229 -10.34 -42.70 44.67
C MET A 229 -10.77 -43.26 43.31
N ALA A 230 -9.83 -43.43 42.38
CA ALA A 230 -10.07 -44.02 41.07
C ALA A 230 -10.62 -45.46 41.12
N SER A 231 -10.30 -46.22 42.19
CA SER A 231 -10.77 -47.58 42.33
C SER A 231 -12.18 -47.72 42.94
N ILE A 232 -12.70 -46.64 43.54
CA ILE A 232 -14.00 -46.69 44.28
C ILE A 232 -15.05 -45.70 43.76
N LEU A 233 -14.64 -44.65 43.05
CA LEU A 233 -15.58 -43.65 42.52
C LEU A 233 -15.92 -43.92 41.06
N PRO A 234 -17.20 -43.75 40.69
CA PRO A 234 -17.57 -43.73 39.27
C PRO A 234 -16.86 -42.61 38.50
N GLU A 235 -16.76 -42.78 37.19
CA GLU A 235 -16.17 -41.76 36.30
C GLU A 235 -16.89 -40.40 36.48
N LEU A 236 -16.10 -39.31 36.45
CA LEU A 236 -16.53 -37.93 36.67
C LEU A 236 -17.16 -37.63 38.04
N ASN A 237 -17.06 -38.57 39.00
CA ASN A 237 -17.39 -38.34 40.41
C ASN A 237 -16.11 -38.23 41.24
N TYR A 238 -16.07 -37.22 42.08
CA TYR A 238 -14.89 -36.87 42.87
C TYR A 238 -15.26 -36.70 44.36
N LEU A 239 -14.26 -36.85 45.22
CA LEU A 239 -14.45 -36.68 46.64
C LEU A 239 -13.64 -35.47 47.15
N GLN A 240 -14.31 -34.55 47.81
CA GLN A 240 -13.72 -33.36 48.41
C GLN A 240 -12.53 -33.71 49.31
N ASN A 241 -11.42 -32.95 49.18
CA ASN A 241 -10.16 -33.12 49.90
C ASN A 241 -9.41 -34.46 49.67
N ASN A 242 -9.91 -35.32 48.77
CA ASN A 242 -9.29 -36.61 48.46
C ASN A 242 -8.99 -36.78 46.96
N SER A 243 -9.85 -36.28 46.12
CA SER A 243 -9.70 -36.41 44.68
C SER A 243 -8.71 -35.36 44.12
N VAL A 244 -7.95 -35.80 43.16
CA VAL A 244 -7.08 -34.95 42.30
C VAL A 244 -7.45 -35.25 40.86
N ILE A 245 -8.02 -34.27 40.19
CA ILE A 245 -8.49 -34.40 38.81
C ILE A 245 -7.36 -34.03 37.86
N SER A 246 -6.78 -34.98 37.15
CA SER A 246 -5.88 -34.70 36.06
C SER A 246 -6.69 -34.38 34.81
N ALA A 247 -6.62 -33.14 34.36
CA ALA A 247 -7.28 -32.66 33.17
C ALA A 247 -6.27 -32.51 32.02
N ASN A 248 -6.64 -32.99 30.83
CA ASN A 248 -5.75 -32.99 29.67
C ASN A 248 -6.52 -32.64 28.40
N ILE A 249 -6.05 -31.57 27.68
CA ILE A 249 -6.60 -31.17 26.39
C ILE A 249 -5.91 -31.98 25.29
N LYS A 250 -6.70 -32.77 24.54
CA LYS A 250 -6.20 -33.69 23.52
C LYS A 250 -6.33 -33.13 22.10
N ASN A 251 -5.30 -33.38 21.31
CA ASN A 251 -5.28 -33.14 19.86
C ASN A 251 -5.78 -31.73 19.47
N ALA A 252 -5.19 -30.72 20.16
CA ALA A 252 -5.48 -29.32 19.82
C ALA A 252 -4.81 -28.95 18.50
N SER A 253 -5.55 -28.28 17.64
CA SER A 253 -5.09 -27.83 16.34
C SER A 253 -5.71 -26.48 15.97
N SER A 254 -5.06 -25.77 15.06
CA SER A 254 -5.62 -24.59 14.40
C SER A 254 -5.61 -24.78 12.90
N VAL A 255 -6.18 -23.83 12.15
CA VAL A 255 -6.40 -23.93 10.71
C VAL A 255 -5.62 -22.88 9.96
N TYR A 256 -5.39 -23.11 8.67
CA TYR A 256 -4.72 -22.16 7.77
C TYR A 256 -3.39 -21.62 8.34
N GLY A 257 -2.50 -22.55 8.74
CA GLY A 257 -1.12 -22.23 9.16
C GLY A 257 -1.00 -21.59 10.55
N ALA A 258 -2.09 -21.28 11.26
CA ALA A 258 -2.00 -20.86 12.65
C ALA A 258 -1.64 -22.04 13.54
N THR A 259 -0.97 -21.78 14.66
CA THR A 259 -0.51 -22.76 15.62
C THR A 259 -1.13 -22.51 17.00
N ILE A 260 -1.25 -23.55 17.82
CA ILE A 260 -1.70 -23.36 19.21
C ILE A 260 -0.55 -22.72 20.00
N THR A 261 -0.85 -21.62 20.68
CA THR A 261 0.10 -20.84 21.47
C THR A 261 -0.14 -20.90 22.97
N ALA A 262 -1.38 -21.19 23.39
CA ALA A 262 -1.69 -21.30 24.80
C ALA A 262 -2.80 -22.31 25.07
N TYR A 263 -2.72 -22.90 26.24
CA TYR A 263 -3.71 -23.79 26.84
C TYR A 263 -4.11 -23.25 28.21
N LYS A 264 -5.38 -23.35 28.55
CA LYS A 264 -5.89 -23.01 29.87
C LYS A 264 -6.97 -24.00 30.27
N ILE A 265 -6.92 -24.49 31.52
CA ILE A 265 -7.94 -25.30 32.09
C ILE A 265 -8.47 -24.61 33.36
N THR A 266 -9.78 -24.46 33.45
CA THR A 266 -10.40 -23.74 34.55
C THR A 266 -11.50 -24.63 35.18
N ALA A 267 -11.51 -24.72 36.49
CA ALA A 267 -12.56 -25.34 37.26
C ALA A 267 -12.80 -24.53 38.53
N ARG A 268 -13.94 -23.86 38.64
CA ARG A 268 -14.24 -22.94 39.75
C ARG A 268 -13.10 -21.92 39.98
N SER A 269 -12.47 -21.94 41.19
CA SER A 269 -11.34 -21.07 41.56
C SER A 269 -9.99 -21.53 40.99
N SER A 270 -9.88 -22.79 40.57
CA SER A 270 -8.66 -23.39 40.09
C SER A 270 -8.39 -23.02 38.61
N VAL A 271 -7.18 -22.59 38.31
CA VAL A 271 -6.72 -22.28 36.94
C VAL A 271 -5.39 -22.97 36.72
N VAL A 272 -5.31 -23.70 35.59
CA VAL A 272 -4.06 -24.33 35.13
C VAL A 272 -3.70 -23.73 33.76
N TYR A 273 -2.49 -23.23 33.63
CA TYR A 273 -1.91 -22.76 32.37
C TYR A 273 -1.03 -23.87 31.78
N GLY A 274 -1.57 -24.63 30.84
CA GLY A 274 -0.89 -25.78 30.22
C GLY A 274 -1.90 -26.72 29.56
N GLN A 275 -1.37 -27.56 28.67
CA GLN A 275 -2.16 -28.60 28.01
C GLN A 275 -2.71 -29.64 28.99
N ARG A 276 -1.98 -29.88 30.09
CA ARG A 276 -2.34 -30.79 31.16
C ARG A 276 -2.09 -30.16 32.54
N GLY A 277 -2.91 -30.52 33.51
CA GLY A 277 -2.64 -30.14 34.90
C GLY A 277 -3.64 -30.74 35.87
N ASP A 278 -3.30 -30.67 37.15
CA ASP A 278 -4.10 -31.20 38.21
C ASP A 278 -4.99 -30.14 38.85
N ILE A 279 -6.25 -30.49 39.09
CA ILE A 279 -7.26 -29.64 39.71
C ILE A 279 -7.66 -30.32 41.00
N ILE A 280 -7.63 -29.58 42.12
CA ILE A 280 -8.09 -30.01 43.40
C ILE A 280 -9.41 -29.27 43.68
N PRO A 281 -10.58 -29.95 43.54
CA PRO A 281 -11.85 -29.28 43.77
C PRO A 281 -12.07 -29.05 45.27
N ASP A 282 -12.49 -27.85 45.64
CA ASP A 282 -12.58 -27.36 47.01
C ASP A 282 -14.03 -27.31 47.56
N THR A 283 -15.03 -27.27 46.70
CA THR A 283 -16.43 -27.05 47.09
C THR A 283 -17.32 -28.09 46.46
N ALA A 284 -18.11 -28.79 47.28
CA ALA A 284 -19.04 -29.84 46.84
C ALA A 284 -20.11 -29.31 45.87
N GLY A 285 -20.68 -30.22 45.06
CA GLY A 285 -21.70 -29.98 44.07
C GLY A 285 -21.25 -30.21 42.63
N ILE A 286 -22.15 -29.96 41.70
CA ILE A 286 -21.85 -30.04 40.25
C ILE A 286 -21.00 -28.84 39.84
N PHE A 287 -20.00 -29.07 38.99
CA PHE A 287 -19.14 -28.02 38.48
C PHE A 287 -18.68 -28.33 37.08
N ASP A 288 -18.36 -27.26 36.32
CA ASP A 288 -17.81 -27.36 34.99
C ASP A 288 -16.28 -27.26 35.04
N ILE A 289 -15.62 -28.10 34.26
CA ILE A 289 -14.20 -28.01 33.93
C ILE A 289 -14.13 -27.56 32.50
N ILE A 290 -13.49 -26.43 32.25
CA ILE A 290 -13.44 -25.77 30.94
C ILE A 290 -12.00 -25.82 30.44
N GLY A 291 -11.81 -26.47 29.29
CA GLY A 291 -10.59 -26.38 28.50
C GLY A 291 -10.68 -25.24 27.51
N GLU A 292 -9.67 -24.43 27.43
CA GLU A 292 -9.51 -23.36 26.46
C GLU A 292 -8.17 -23.51 25.71
N VAL A 293 -8.19 -23.34 24.40
CA VAL A 293 -6.99 -23.20 23.58
C VAL A 293 -6.98 -21.85 22.87
N THR A 294 -5.80 -21.26 22.73
CA THR A 294 -5.59 -20.01 21.99
C THR A 294 -4.61 -20.28 20.86
N ASP A 295 -4.92 -19.79 19.66
CA ASP A 295 -4.01 -19.89 18.52
C ASP A 295 -3.10 -18.66 18.36
N SER A 296 -2.18 -18.71 17.41
CA SER A 296 -1.23 -17.64 17.10
C SER A 296 -1.89 -16.35 16.58
N ARG A 297 -3.15 -16.40 16.14
CA ARG A 297 -3.95 -15.22 15.79
C ARG A 297 -4.63 -14.59 17.01
N GLY A 298 -4.54 -15.22 18.20
CA GLY A 298 -5.20 -14.79 19.43
C GLY A 298 -6.64 -15.30 19.58
N ARG A 299 -7.09 -16.17 18.68
CA ARG A 299 -8.44 -16.74 18.70
C ARG A 299 -8.55 -17.88 19.69
N LYS A 300 -9.73 -18.03 20.26
CA LYS A 300 -9.98 -18.98 21.34
C LYS A 300 -11.06 -19.96 20.97
N PHE A 301 -10.92 -21.18 21.49
CA PHE A 301 -11.95 -22.19 21.48
C PHE A 301 -12.02 -22.81 22.85
N THR A 302 -13.25 -23.07 23.34
CA THR A 302 -13.52 -23.67 24.65
C THR A 302 -14.43 -24.87 24.52
N ARG A 303 -14.22 -25.85 25.40
CA ARG A 303 -15.14 -26.98 25.61
C ARG A 303 -15.21 -27.25 27.10
N SER A 304 -16.37 -27.52 27.61
CA SER A 304 -16.60 -27.89 29.01
C SER A 304 -17.00 -29.34 29.16
N GLN A 305 -16.63 -29.89 30.31
CA GLN A 305 -17.11 -31.18 30.81
C GLN A 305 -17.53 -31.04 32.27
N GLN A 306 -18.65 -31.66 32.63
CA GLN A 306 -19.24 -31.53 33.94
C GLN A 306 -18.74 -32.64 34.86
N GLY A 307 -18.38 -32.30 36.09
CA GLY A 307 -18.01 -33.21 37.14
C GLY A 307 -18.91 -33.02 38.40
N THR A 308 -18.99 -34.04 39.23
CA THR A 308 -19.69 -33.97 40.50
C THR A 308 -18.72 -34.16 41.65
N LEU A 309 -18.70 -33.25 42.61
CA LEU A 309 -17.91 -33.31 43.83
C LEU A 309 -18.81 -33.61 45.04
N SER A 310 -18.60 -34.73 45.68
CA SER A 310 -19.26 -35.11 46.90
C SER A 310 -18.47 -34.69 48.15
N SER A 311 -19.14 -34.19 49.17
CA SER A 311 -18.51 -33.81 50.45
C SER A 311 -18.29 -35.04 51.36
N ARG A 312 -18.92 -36.19 51.06
CA ARG A 312 -18.84 -37.41 51.84
C ARG A 312 -18.68 -38.63 50.96
N CYS A 313 -17.85 -39.57 51.33
CA CYS A 313 -17.83 -40.89 50.74
C CYS A 313 -18.95 -41.70 51.34
N TRP A 314 -19.95 -42.09 50.58
CA TRP A 314 -20.92 -43.09 50.96
C TRP A 314 -20.28 -44.45 50.61
N LEU A 315 -19.60 -45.06 51.58
CA LEU A 315 -19.25 -46.47 51.47
C LEU A 315 -20.51 -47.28 51.72
N PRO A 316 -20.87 -48.28 50.89
CA PRO A 316 -21.94 -49.17 51.11
C PRO A 316 -21.75 -50.06 52.37
#